data_a69b8bfd65006499d1862f40318e87bb
#
_entry.id   a69b8bfd65006499d1862f40318e87bb
#
_cell.length_a   1.000
_cell.length_b   1.000
_cell.length_c   1.000
_cell.angle_alpha   90.00
_cell.angle_beta   90.00
_cell.angle_gamma   90.00
#
_symmetry.space_group_name_H-M   'P 1'
#
loop_
_entity.id
_entity.type
_entity.pdbx_description
1 polymer ?
#
loop_
_entity_poly.entity_id
_entity_poly.type
_entity_poly.pdbx_seq_one_letter_code
_entity_poly.pdbx_strand_id
1 'polypeptide(L)'
;MTALQTYLAALAPGIDIVAGCAGMSEDQLRAAGAPNKTARTLLTLADALFAPTSFTRQQRQAVAAARDRAHPLPTLEVIERYASRAKTKRDAWRLRVELCRTAADTDEMEKLARKKLRELNPPAPPRPGVRIRRRKDAPWTLAITGPSSLIADLESSLDEDAPLD
;
A
#
# COMPACT_ATOMS: atom_id res chain seq x y z
N MET A 1 34.95 5.85 6.85
CA MET A 1 33.59 5.40 6.44
C MET A 1 33.73 4.03 5.83
N THR A 2 32.91 3.07 6.28
CA THR A 2 32.85 1.73 5.66
C THR A 2 32.11 1.78 4.33
N ALA A 3 32.32 0.82 3.41
CA ALA A 3 31.59 0.73 2.15
C ALA A 3 30.06 0.69 2.36
N LEU A 4 29.60 0.05 3.45
CA LEU A 4 28.20 0.03 3.84
C LEU A 4 27.68 1.44 4.20
N GLN A 5 28.43 2.20 4.98
CA GLN A 5 28.05 3.58 5.35
C GLN A 5 27.98 4.49 4.12
N THR A 6 28.92 4.33 3.18
CA THR A 6 28.91 5.08 1.91
C THR A 6 27.68 4.71 1.07
N TYR A 7 27.36 3.43 0.98
CA TYR A 7 26.16 2.96 0.29
C TYR A 7 24.87 3.51 0.92
N LEU A 8 24.72 3.41 2.25
CA LEU A 8 23.56 3.93 2.96
C LEU A 8 23.45 5.47 2.84
N ALA A 9 24.56 6.18 2.89
CA ALA A 9 24.58 7.64 2.68
C ALA A 9 24.15 8.02 1.24
N ALA A 10 24.51 7.21 0.25
CA ALA A 10 24.08 7.42 -1.14
C ALA A 10 22.58 7.19 -1.34
N LEU A 11 21.96 6.38 -0.49
CA LEU A 11 20.50 6.15 -0.51
C LEU A 11 19.70 7.19 0.28
N ALA A 12 20.35 7.97 1.16
CA ALA A 12 19.69 8.93 2.05
C ALA A 12 18.87 10.03 1.32
N PRO A 13 19.35 10.66 0.22
CA PRO A 13 18.57 11.68 -0.50
C PRO A 13 17.66 11.04 -1.57
N GLY A 14 16.85 10.07 -1.20
CA GLY A 14 15.99 9.35 -2.14
C GLY A 14 15.12 10.25 -3.01
N ILE A 15 14.55 11.32 -2.43
CA ILE A 15 13.71 12.27 -3.17
C ILE A 15 14.50 13.06 -4.22
N ASP A 16 15.77 13.37 -3.97
CA ASP A 16 16.61 14.13 -4.91
C ASP A 16 17.09 13.24 -6.06
N ILE A 17 17.31 11.93 -5.79
CA ILE A 17 17.55 10.94 -6.84
C ILE A 17 16.34 10.85 -7.76
N VAL A 18 15.13 10.73 -7.18
CA VAL A 18 13.88 10.67 -7.94
C VAL A 18 13.64 11.95 -8.74
N ALA A 19 13.89 13.12 -8.16
CA ALA A 19 13.78 14.40 -8.86
C ALA A 19 14.72 14.49 -10.08
N GLY A 20 15.94 13.98 -9.95
CA GLY A 20 16.90 13.91 -11.06
C GLY A 20 16.47 12.98 -12.20
N CYS A 21 15.56 12.05 -11.93
CA CYS A 21 15.01 11.12 -12.94
C CYS A 21 13.74 11.68 -13.63
N ALA A 22 13.19 12.80 -13.16
CA ALA A 22 11.98 13.38 -13.72
C ALA A 22 12.19 13.79 -15.18
N GLY A 23 11.34 13.30 -16.09
CA GLY A 23 11.44 13.55 -17.52
C GLY A 23 12.48 12.68 -18.27
N MET A 24 13.20 11.79 -17.59
CA MET A 24 14.09 10.81 -18.23
C MET A 24 13.31 9.62 -18.80
N SER A 25 13.87 8.98 -19.81
CA SER A 25 13.37 7.69 -20.32
C SER A 25 14.07 6.50 -19.64
N GLU A 26 13.47 5.30 -19.77
CA GLU A 26 14.09 4.06 -19.27
C GLU A 26 15.47 3.85 -19.89
N ASP A 27 15.64 4.13 -21.18
CA ASP A 27 16.92 3.96 -21.88
C ASP A 27 17.98 4.95 -21.38
N GLN A 28 17.60 6.18 -21.07
CA GLN A 28 18.53 7.16 -20.48
C GLN A 28 19.01 6.72 -19.10
N LEU A 29 18.12 6.19 -18.24
CA LEU A 29 18.49 5.67 -16.93
C LEU A 29 19.40 4.43 -17.05
N ARG A 30 19.12 3.56 -18.02
CA ARG A 30 19.97 2.38 -18.30
C ARG A 30 21.36 2.78 -18.82
N ALA A 31 21.41 3.76 -19.70
CA ALA A 31 22.69 4.32 -20.20
C ALA A 31 23.52 4.96 -19.06
N ALA A 32 22.84 5.51 -18.03
CA ALA A 32 23.48 5.99 -16.80
C ALA A 32 23.89 4.85 -15.83
N GLY A 33 23.68 3.58 -16.20
CA GLY A 33 24.10 2.42 -15.42
C GLY A 33 23.02 1.84 -14.48
N ALA A 34 21.79 2.34 -14.52
CA ALA A 34 20.71 1.80 -13.68
C ALA A 34 20.26 0.42 -14.20
N PRO A 35 20.19 -0.62 -13.33
CA PRO A 35 19.56 -1.90 -13.68
C PRO A 35 18.09 -1.70 -14.08
N ASN A 36 17.56 -2.53 -14.98
CA ASN A 36 16.19 -2.43 -15.50
C ASN A 36 15.11 -2.25 -14.41
N LYS A 37 15.20 -3.05 -13.34
CA LYS A 37 14.26 -2.96 -12.22
C LYS A 37 14.34 -1.60 -11.52
N THR A 38 15.56 -1.14 -11.26
CA THR A 38 15.81 0.16 -10.62
C THR A 38 15.34 1.32 -11.50
N ALA A 39 15.63 1.28 -12.79
CA ALA A 39 15.17 2.29 -13.75
C ALA A 39 13.63 2.42 -13.75
N ARG A 40 12.91 1.31 -13.80
CA ARG A 40 11.43 1.31 -13.73
C ARG A 40 10.90 1.84 -12.41
N THR A 41 11.51 1.45 -11.30
CA THR A 41 11.13 1.97 -9.99
C THR A 41 11.33 3.48 -9.91
N LEU A 42 12.47 3.99 -10.37
CA LEU A 42 12.77 5.42 -10.38
C LEU A 42 11.78 6.20 -11.25
N LEU A 43 11.44 5.69 -12.44
CA LEU A 43 10.44 6.31 -13.31
C LEU A 43 9.04 6.32 -12.66
N THR A 44 8.64 5.21 -12.06
CA THR A 44 7.35 5.15 -11.34
C THR A 44 7.27 6.19 -10.23
N LEU A 45 8.35 6.34 -9.45
CA LEU A 45 8.43 7.35 -8.38
C LEU A 45 8.48 8.78 -8.95
N ALA A 46 9.22 8.99 -10.03
CA ALA A 46 9.32 10.30 -10.71
C ALA A 46 7.95 10.72 -11.25
N ASP A 47 7.23 9.82 -11.90
CA ASP A 47 5.87 10.07 -12.38
C ASP A 47 4.91 10.37 -11.25
N ALA A 48 4.96 9.57 -10.16
CA ALA A 48 4.09 9.75 -9.02
C ALA A 48 4.30 11.08 -8.28
N LEU A 49 5.56 11.54 -8.16
CA LEU A 49 5.92 12.68 -7.31
C LEU A 49 6.20 13.98 -8.09
N PHE A 50 6.51 13.90 -9.39
CA PHE A 50 6.92 15.07 -10.17
C PHE A 50 6.13 15.27 -11.47
N ALA A 51 5.34 14.30 -11.95
CA ALA A 51 4.51 14.50 -13.13
C ALA A 51 3.40 15.54 -12.85
N PRO A 52 2.91 16.25 -13.87
CA PRO A 52 1.82 17.21 -13.73
C PRO A 52 0.57 16.56 -13.12
N THR A 53 -0.01 17.23 -12.13
CA THR A 53 -1.20 16.77 -11.42
C THR A 53 -2.10 17.92 -11.02
N SER A 54 -3.42 17.66 -10.91
CA SER A 54 -4.36 18.60 -10.30
C SER A 54 -4.18 18.76 -8.77
N PHE A 55 -3.39 17.87 -8.14
CA PHE A 55 -3.10 17.89 -6.71
C PHE A 55 -1.75 18.56 -6.40
N THR A 56 -1.44 19.68 -7.06
CA THR A 56 -0.14 20.37 -6.98
C THR A 56 0.26 20.77 -5.55
N ARG A 57 -0.70 21.14 -4.71
CA ARG A 57 -0.44 21.47 -3.31
C ARG A 57 0.06 20.25 -2.52
N GLN A 58 -0.65 19.13 -2.65
CA GLN A 58 -0.32 17.87 -1.97
C GLN A 58 1.01 17.33 -2.49
N GLN A 59 1.25 17.41 -3.79
CA GLN A 59 2.52 17.01 -4.42
C GLN A 59 3.67 17.77 -3.79
N ARG A 60 3.61 19.11 -3.74
CA ARG A 60 4.64 19.93 -3.10
C ARG A 60 4.85 19.60 -1.62
N GLN A 61 3.74 19.37 -0.88
CA GLN A 61 3.82 18.99 0.53
C GLN A 61 4.49 17.62 0.72
N ALA A 62 4.17 16.63 -0.11
CA ALA A 62 4.79 15.30 -0.03
C ALA A 62 6.28 15.36 -0.35
N VAL A 63 6.67 16.05 -1.43
CA VAL A 63 8.09 16.23 -1.84
C VAL A 63 8.88 16.96 -0.77
N ALA A 64 8.37 18.07 -0.23
CA ALA A 64 9.03 18.80 0.84
C ALA A 64 9.19 17.93 2.10
N ALA A 65 8.13 17.25 2.53
CA ALA A 65 8.19 16.39 3.70
C ALA A 65 9.15 15.21 3.52
N ALA A 66 9.19 14.59 2.34
CA ALA A 66 10.13 13.51 2.03
C ALA A 66 11.59 13.98 2.08
N ARG A 67 11.86 15.22 1.65
CA ARG A 67 13.18 15.84 1.72
C ARG A 67 13.56 16.18 3.16
N ASP A 68 12.66 16.82 3.92
CA ASP A 68 12.87 17.20 5.32
C ASP A 68 13.15 15.99 6.22
N ARG A 69 12.51 14.86 5.92
CA ARG A 69 12.72 13.59 6.63
C ARG A 69 13.86 12.76 6.08
N ALA A 70 14.50 13.21 5.01
CA ALA A 70 15.58 12.50 4.32
C ALA A 70 15.22 11.03 4.03
N HIS A 71 13.97 10.76 3.59
CA HIS A 71 13.54 9.39 3.30
C HIS A 71 14.43 8.74 2.25
N PRO A 72 15.00 7.57 2.54
CA PRO A 72 15.77 6.81 1.56
C PRO A 72 14.86 6.26 0.47
N LEU A 73 15.43 5.93 -0.68
CA LEU A 73 14.70 5.42 -1.83
C LEU A 73 13.78 4.22 -1.51
N PRO A 74 14.20 3.20 -0.73
CA PRO A 74 13.32 2.10 -0.35
C PRO A 74 12.07 2.54 0.41
N THR A 75 12.17 3.55 1.27
CA THR A 75 11.01 4.09 1.98
C THR A 75 10.03 4.78 1.04
N LEU A 76 10.52 5.55 0.05
CA LEU A 76 9.67 6.15 -0.98
C LEU A 76 8.98 5.09 -1.85
N GLU A 77 9.66 3.99 -2.17
CA GLU A 77 9.06 2.84 -2.87
C GLU A 77 7.90 2.23 -2.08
N VAL A 78 8.08 2.07 -0.77
CA VAL A 78 7.02 1.58 0.12
C VAL A 78 5.83 2.55 0.11
N ILE A 79 6.07 3.85 0.30
CA ILE A 79 5.02 4.87 0.30
C ILE A 79 4.21 4.81 -1.00
N GLU A 80 4.88 4.79 -2.15
CA GLU A 80 4.21 4.77 -3.45
C GLU A 80 3.45 3.46 -3.70
N ARG A 81 4.05 2.32 -3.35
CA ARG A 81 3.41 1.01 -3.47
C ARG A 81 2.07 0.92 -2.76
N TYR A 82 1.92 1.59 -1.60
CA TYR A 82 0.65 1.63 -0.86
C TYR A 82 -0.25 2.75 -1.33
N ALA A 83 0.27 3.93 -1.64
CA ALA A 83 -0.52 5.06 -2.11
C ALA A 83 -1.21 4.79 -3.45
N SER A 84 -0.53 4.11 -4.37
CA SER A 84 -1.12 3.73 -5.67
C SER A 84 -2.31 2.77 -5.58
N ARG A 85 -2.49 2.09 -4.44
CA ARG A 85 -3.62 1.19 -4.17
C ARG A 85 -4.85 1.87 -3.56
N ALA A 86 -4.76 3.16 -3.25
CA ALA A 86 -5.91 3.91 -2.76
C ALA A 86 -6.99 4.01 -3.84
N LYS A 87 -8.27 3.92 -3.44
CA LYS A 87 -9.42 3.91 -4.36
C LYS A 87 -9.57 5.19 -5.16
N THR A 88 -9.17 6.32 -4.59
CA THR A 88 -9.27 7.63 -5.23
C THR A 88 -7.91 8.33 -5.30
N LYS A 89 -7.72 9.18 -6.31
CA LYS A 89 -6.52 10.02 -6.41
C LYS A 89 -6.34 10.95 -5.20
N ARG A 90 -7.46 11.43 -4.63
CA ARG A 90 -7.45 12.25 -3.41
C ARG A 90 -6.86 11.48 -2.23
N ASP A 91 -7.33 10.25 -2.01
CA ASP A 91 -6.84 9.39 -0.93
C ASP A 91 -5.39 8.99 -1.14
N ALA A 92 -4.99 8.71 -2.39
CA ALA A 92 -3.61 8.45 -2.74
C ALA A 92 -2.69 9.61 -2.34
N TRP A 93 -3.07 10.85 -2.66
CA TRP A 93 -2.29 12.03 -2.29
C TRP A 93 -2.32 12.31 -0.79
N ARG A 94 -3.46 12.11 -0.14
CA ARG A 94 -3.56 12.22 1.33
C ARG A 94 -2.59 11.25 2.00
N LEU A 95 -2.57 10.00 1.54
CA LEU A 95 -1.69 8.97 2.09
C LEU A 95 -0.21 9.30 1.84
N ARG A 96 0.18 9.74 0.63
CA ARG A 96 1.55 10.17 0.34
C ARG A 96 2.01 11.29 1.29
N VAL A 97 1.20 12.34 1.43
CA VAL A 97 1.56 13.47 2.31
C VAL A 97 1.71 13.02 3.76
N GLU A 98 0.79 12.20 4.26
CA GLU A 98 0.82 11.71 5.63
C GLU A 98 2.06 10.84 5.89
N LEU A 99 2.34 9.87 5.01
CA LEU A 99 3.47 8.98 5.16
C LEU A 99 4.82 9.71 4.98
N CYS A 100 4.94 10.62 4.02
CA CYS A 100 6.15 11.42 3.85
C CYS A 100 6.47 12.30 5.07
N ARG A 101 5.47 12.72 5.84
CA ARG A 101 5.67 13.50 7.09
C ARG A 101 6.10 12.65 8.27
N THR A 102 5.90 11.34 8.22
CA THR A 102 6.18 10.44 9.34
C THR A 102 7.65 10.06 9.35
N ALA A 103 8.31 10.22 10.49
CA ALA A 103 9.66 9.71 10.71
C ALA A 103 9.55 8.23 11.11
N ALA A 104 9.91 7.34 10.21
CA ALA A 104 9.91 5.89 10.41
C ALA A 104 10.97 5.25 9.51
N ASP A 105 11.52 4.13 9.93
CA ASP A 105 12.33 3.30 9.04
C ASP A 105 11.47 2.62 7.97
N THR A 106 12.09 1.90 7.04
CA THR A 106 11.37 1.30 5.91
C THR A 106 10.35 0.24 6.35
N ASP A 107 10.67 -0.56 7.37
CA ASP A 107 9.80 -1.63 7.86
C ASP A 107 8.62 -1.08 8.68
N GLU A 108 8.87 -0.08 9.50
CA GLU A 108 7.84 0.64 10.24
C GLU A 108 6.91 1.40 9.28
N MET A 109 7.48 2.02 8.25
CA MET A 109 6.72 2.70 7.20
C MET A 109 5.79 1.73 6.48
N GLU A 110 6.25 0.50 6.19
CA GLU A 110 5.41 -0.51 5.55
C GLU A 110 4.22 -0.91 6.42
N LYS A 111 4.44 -1.13 7.72
CA LYS A 111 3.38 -1.45 8.68
C LYS A 111 2.35 -0.31 8.77
N LEU A 112 2.83 0.93 8.87
CA LEU A 112 1.99 2.12 8.92
C LEU A 112 1.19 2.32 7.64
N ALA A 113 1.84 2.22 6.47
CA ALA A 113 1.20 2.37 5.18
C ALA A 113 0.09 1.34 4.95
N ARG A 114 0.34 0.08 5.34
CA ARG A 114 -0.65 -1.00 5.30
C ARG A 114 -1.87 -0.71 6.18
N LYS A 115 -1.63 -0.24 7.41
CA LYS A 115 -2.69 0.15 8.34
C LYS A 115 -3.54 1.28 7.77
N LYS A 116 -2.90 2.36 7.33
CA LYS A 116 -3.57 3.55 6.77
C LYS A 116 -4.36 3.23 5.50
N LEU A 117 -3.82 2.40 4.61
CA LEU A 117 -4.53 1.97 3.41
C LEU A 117 -5.80 1.16 3.76
N ARG A 118 -5.77 0.32 4.80
CA ARG A 118 -6.97 -0.41 5.27
C ARG A 118 -8.03 0.55 5.82
N GLU A 119 -7.62 1.59 6.54
CA GLU A 119 -8.53 2.63 7.05
C GLU A 119 -9.20 3.40 5.90
N LEU A 120 -8.45 3.71 4.84
CA LEU A 120 -8.97 4.39 3.64
C LEU A 120 -9.82 3.48 2.75
N ASN A 121 -9.49 2.18 2.71
CA ASN A 121 -10.15 1.18 1.89
C ASN A 121 -10.76 0.08 2.77
N PRO A 122 -11.78 0.38 3.60
CA PRO A 122 -12.40 -0.65 4.41
C PRO A 122 -12.91 -1.78 3.49
N PRO A 123 -12.77 -3.05 3.92
CA PRO A 123 -13.32 -4.16 3.17
C PRO A 123 -14.83 -3.95 3.00
N ALA A 124 -15.33 -4.28 1.82
CA ALA A 124 -16.77 -4.27 1.62
C ALA A 124 -17.43 -5.21 2.63
N PRO A 125 -18.57 -4.83 3.21
CA PRO A 125 -19.30 -5.72 4.10
C PRO A 125 -19.56 -7.04 3.36
N PRO A 126 -19.43 -8.19 4.06
CA PRO A 126 -19.68 -9.48 3.46
C PRO A 126 -21.11 -9.50 2.89
N ARG A 127 -21.22 -9.91 1.62
CA ARG A 127 -22.55 -10.03 1.01
C ARG A 127 -23.31 -11.16 1.69
N PRO A 128 -24.59 -10.95 2.04
CA PRO A 128 -25.43 -12.04 2.52
C PRO A 128 -25.41 -13.19 1.53
N GLY A 129 -25.34 -14.40 2.03
CA GLY A 129 -25.32 -15.57 1.18
C GLY A 129 -24.95 -16.86 1.91
N VAL A 130 -25.16 -17.96 1.23
CA VAL A 130 -24.83 -19.30 1.71
C VAL A 130 -23.75 -19.87 0.82
N ARG A 131 -22.68 -20.37 1.41
CA ARG A 131 -21.57 -21.02 0.71
C ARG A 131 -21.40 -22.45 1.24
N ILE A 132 -21.58 -23.41 0.37
CA ILE A 132 -21.34 -24.82 0.67
C ILE A 132 -19.99 -25.22 0.08
N ARG A 133 -19.09 -25.70 0.92
CA ARG A 133 -17.82 -26.32 0.50
C ARG A 133 -17.94 -27.83 0.64
N ARG A 134 -17.96 -28.51 -0.52
CA ARG A 134 -17.97 -29.98 -0.62
C ARG A 134 -16.51 -30.45 -0.77
N ARG A 135 -16.09 -31.37 0.09
CA ARG A 135 -14.81 -32.06 -0.02
C ARG A 135 -15.08 -33.56 -0.18
N LYS A 136 -14.30 -34.23 -1.03
CA LYS A 136 -14.53 -35.64 -1.38
C LYS A 136 -14.45 -36.60 -0.19
N ASP A 137 -13.49 -36.33 0.71
CA ASP A 137 -13.14 -37.20 1.85
C ASP A 137 -13.15 -36.47 3.20
N ALA A 138 -13.97 -35.43 3.34
CA ALA A 138 -14.05 -34.63 4.57
C ALA A 138 -15.46 -34.07 4.76
N PRO A 139 -15.85 -33.70 5.98
CA PRO A 139 -17.16 -33.08 6.25
C PRO A 139 -17.39 -31.87 5.36
N TRP A 140 -18.63 -31.72 4.91
CA TRP A 140 -19.06 -30.54 4.16
C TRP A 140 -19.17 -29.37 5.12
N THR A 141 -18.74 -28.20 4.68
CA THR A 141 -18.85 -26.97 5.47
C THR A 141 -19.91 -26.08 4.86
N LEU A 142 -20.88 -25.69 5.66
CA LEU A 142 -21.87 -24.66 5.37
C LEU A 142 -21.42 -23.36 6.04
N ALA A 143 -21.21 -22.30 5.26
CA ALA A 143 -20.95 -20.97 5.78
C ALA A 143 -22.10 -20.03 5.35
N ILE A 144 -22.76 -19.45 6.34
CA ILE A 144 -23.88 -18.52 6.14
C ILE A 144 -23.40 -17.14 6.56
N THR A 145 -23.63 -16.14 5.72
CA THR A 145 -23.31 -14.75 6.00
C THR A 145 -24.59 -13.94 5.86
N GLY A 146 -24.96 -13.19 6.88
CA GLY A 146 -26.16 -12.38 6.89
C GLY A 146 -26.19 -11.40 8.07
N PRO A 147 -27.25 -10.59 8.21
CA PRO A 147 -27.49 -9.80 9.40
C PRO A 147 -27.50 -10.67 10.66
N SER A 148 -27.02 -10.11 11.79
CA SER A 148 -26.91 -10.86 13.05
C SER A 148 -28.24 -11.47 13.52
N SER A 149 -29.36 -10.79 13.28
CA SER A 149 -30.70 -11.30 13.58
C SER A 149 -31.03 -12.57 12.79
N LEU A 150 -30.75 -12.59 11.49
CA LEU A 150 -30.99 -13.75 10.64
C LEU A 150 -30.13 -14.96 11.04
N ILE A 151 -28.88 -14.71 11.45
CA ILE A 151 -27.97 -15.77 11.93
C ILE A 151 -28.47 -16.33 13.26
N ALA A 152 -28.91 -15.48 14.18
CA ALA A 152 -29.46 -15.91 15.46
C ALA A 152 -30.76 -16.73 15.29
N ASP A 153 -31.63 -16.34 14.37
CA ASP A 153 -32.84 -17.08 14.05
C ASP A 153 -32.52 -18.48 13.49
N LEU A 154 -31.49 -18.57 12.63
CA LEU A 154 -31.02 -19.85 12.08
C LEU A 154 -30.39 -20.75 13.15
N GLU A 155 -29.56 -20.18 14.03
CA GLU A 155 -28.98 -20.93 15.17
C GLU A 155 -30.11 -21.52 16.06
N SER A 156 -31.10 -20.70 16.42
CA SER A 156 -32.24 -21.13 17.23
C SER A 156 -33.02 -22.26 16.55
N SER A 157 -33.24 -22.19 15.24
CA SER A 157 -33.94 -23.23 14.50
C SER A 157 -33.14 -24.54 14.42
N LEU A 158 -31.82 -24.48 14.35
CA LEU A 158 -30.95 -25.66 14.32
C LEU A 158 -30.89 -26.37 15.67
N ASP A 159 -30.93 -25.59 16.77
CA ASP A 159 -30.90 -26.12 18.12
C ASP A 159 -32.26 -26.79 18.52
N GLU A 160 -33.37 -26.30 18.00
CA GLU A 160 -34.69 -26.91 18.20
C GLU A 160 -34.82 -28.31 17.55
N ASP A 161 -34.13 -28.52 16.41
CA ASP A 161 -34.13 -29.80 15.69
C ASP A 161 -33.04 -30.77 16.15
N ALA A 162 -32.22 -30.41 17.13
CA ALA A 162 -31.22 -31.30 17.69
C ALA A 162 -31.89 -32.43 18.49
N PRO A 163 -31.63 -33.75 18.18
CA PRO A 163 -32.19 -34.83 18.94
C PRO A 163 -31.75 -34.75 20.39
N LEU A 164 -32.68 -34.79 21.31
CA LEU A 164 -32.45 -34.98 22.74
C LEU A 164 -31.91 -36.39 22.94
N ASP A 165 -30.60 -36.55 23.16
CA ASP A 165 -29.95 -37.79 23.61
C ASP A 165 -30.35 -38.14 25.07
#